data_e40f8209b575347904955ab47cc47bbc
#
_entry.id   e40f8209b575347904955ab47cc47bbc
#
_cell.length_a   1.000
_cell.length_b   1.000
_cell.length_c   1.000
_cell.angle_alpha   90.00
_cell.angle_beta   90.00
_cell.angle_gamma   90.00
#
_symmetry.space_group_name_H-M   'P 1'
#
loop_
_entity.id
_entity.type
_entity.pdbx_description
1 polymer ?
#
loop_
_entity_poly.entity_id
_entity_poly.type
_entity_poly.pdbx_seq_one_letter_code
_entity_poly.pdbx_strand_id
1 'polypeptide(L)'
;MIKAVIFDVFETLITHYRAPLYFGTQMAADAGVPASEWLPLWRATERDRSTGVKSLEDVLAELLRTSDRFDPALLAHMAQKRTATVKACFDHLHPDILPLLAALRARGLKLGIISNCFSEEAAVLRQSIFAPQFDAMCLSYELGVMKPDPAIYRHCMKMLDVAPDECLFIGDGGSRELEAARKLGMTAVQAVWYLRPGVTPSQPREDFPQAQTPMDILNDLNP
;
A
#
# COMPACT_ATOMS: atom_id res chain seq x y z
N MET A 1 0.94 5.70 26.17
CA MET A 1 2.33 5.62 25.64
C MET A 1 2.31 4.72 24.43
N ILE A 2 2.88 5.18 23.30
CA ILE A 2 2.94 4.41 22.05
C ILE A 2 3.84 3.17 22.23
N LYS A 3 3.35 2.01 21.81
CA LYS A 3 4.05 0.72 21.84
C LYS A 3 4.23 0.13 20.43
N ALA A 4 3.44 0.59 19.46
CA ALA A 4 3.54 0.14 18.09
C ALA A 4 3.39 1.29 17.08
N VAL A 5 4.13 1.21 15.97
CA VAL A 5 3.95 2.07 14.81
C VAL A 5 3.49 1.19 13.66
N ILE A 6 2.36 1.56 13.05
CA ILE A 6 1.74 0.82 11.96
C ILE A 6 1.76 1.70 10.72
N PHE A 7 2.32 1.18 9.65
CA PHE A 7 2.50 1.90 8.39
C PHE A 7 1.56 1.39 7.30
N ASP A 8 1.03 2.29 6.51
CA ASP A 8 0.69 1.99 5.13
C ASP A 8 1.95 1.75 4.29
N VAL A 9 1.80 1.25 3.07
CA VAL A 9 2.94 0.90 2.21
C VAL A 9 3.11 1.88 1.06
N PHE A 10 2.11 1.95 0.17
CA PHE A 10 2.22 2.73 -1.06
C PHE A 10 2.06 4.21 -0.78
N GLU A 11 2.92 5.04 -1.34
CA GLU A 11 3.05 6.48 -1.08
C GLU A 11 3.40 6.82 0.39
N THR A 12 3.79 5.79 1.16
CA THR A 12 4.21 5.90 2.58
C THR A 12 5.60 5.30 2.80
N LEU A 13 5.79 4.00 2.64
CA LEU A 13 7.09 3.34 2.73
C LEU A 13 7.81 3.28 1.39
N ILE A 14 7.06 3.06 0.31
CA ILE A 14 7.50 3.11 -1.09
C ILE A 14 6.58 4.00 -1.89
N THR A 15 6.96 4.33 -3.12
CA THR A 15 6.11 5.08 -4.05
C THR A 15 6.15 4.51 -5.45
N HIS A 16 5.00 4.41 -6.09
CA HIS A 16 4.90 4.10 -7.51
C HIS A 16 5.43 5.22 -8.41
N TYR A 17 5.38 6.46 -7.94
CA TYR A 17 5.60 7.66 -8.76
C TYR A 17 7.07 8.07 -8.95
N ARG A 18 8.00 7.24 -8.45
CA ARG A 18 9.44 7.36 -8.72
C ARG A 18 9.98 6.21 -9.58
N ALA A 19 9.14 5.23 -9.91
CA ALA A 19 9.44 4.10 -10.77
C ALA A 19 8.63 4.20 -12.08
N PRO A 20 8.95 3.42 -13.13
CA PRO A 20 8.10 3.33 -14.31
C PRO A 20 6.68 2.87 -13.94
N LEU A 21 5.67 3.63 -14.34
CA LEU A 21 4.28 3.30 -14.05
C LEU A 21 3.78 2.16 -14.97
N TYR A 22 3.06 1.23 -14.38
CA TYR A 22 2.33 0.20 -15.12
C TYR A 22 0.96 -0.06 -14.45
N PHE A 23 0.02 0.82 -14.75
CA PHE A 23 -1.36 0.76 -14.30
C PHE A 23 -2.31 0.51 -15.46
N GLY A 24 -3.61 0.62 -15.22
CA GLY A 24 -4.64 0.34 -16.21
C GLY A 24 -4.44 1.02 -17.56
N THR A 25 -3.91 2.25 -17.62
CA THR A 25 -3.66 2.96 -18.89
C THR A 25 -2.53 2.31 -19.70
N GLN A 26 -1.42 1.94 -19.04
CA GLN A 26 -0.30 1.27 -19.70
C GLN A 26 -0.69 -0.17 -20.09
N MET A 27 -1.49 -0.84 -19.24
CA MET A 27 -2.04 -2.16 -19.53
C MET A 27 -2.97 -2.12 -20.76
N ALA A 28 -3.83 -1.11 -20.88
CA ALA A 28 -4.68 -0.90 -22.04
C ALA A 28 -3.85 -0.76 -23.34
N ALA A 29 -2.75 0.00 -23.28
CA ALA A 29 -1.85 0.19 -24.42
C ALA A 29 -1.18 -1.13 -24.84
N ASP A 30 -0.66 -1.90 -23.89
CA ASP A 30 -0.05 -3.21 -24.18
C ASP A 30 -1.09 -4.22 -24.72
N ALA A 31 -2.32 -4.16 -24.24
CA ALA A 31 -3.44 -4.98 -24.72
C ALA A 31 -3.95 -4.56 -26.11
N GLY A 32 -3.55 -3.38 -26.62
CA GLY A 32 -4.08 -2.80 -27.86
C GLY A 32 -5.56 -2.46 -27.78
N VAL A 33 -6.03 -2.06 -26.58
CA VAL A 33 -7.43 -1.70 -26.30
C VAL A 33 -7.51 -0.23 -25.93
N PRO A 34 -8.51 0.54 -26.40
CA PRO A 34 -8.71 1.91 -25.98
C PRO A 34 -8.83 2.02 -24.45
N ALA A 35 -8.13 2.99 -23.85
CA ALA A 35 -8.19 3.21 -22.40
C ALA A 35 -9.63 3.47 -21.90
N SER A 36 -10.48 4.09 -22.72
CA SER A 36 -11.91 4.32 -22.41
C SER A 36 -12.71 3.03 -22.25
N GLU A 37 -12.30 1.94 -22.88
CA GLU A 37 -12.93 0.62 -22.76
C GLU A 37 -12.31 -0.20 -21.64
N TRP A 38 -10.97 -0.20 -21.53
CA TRP A 38 -10.23 -0.98 -20.54
C TRP A 38 -10.39 -0.48 -19.11
N LEU A 39 -10.28 0.83 -18.88
CA LEU A 39 -10.25 1.38 -17.51
C LEU A 39 -11.53 1.13 -16.71
N PRO A 40 -12.75 1.21 -17.27
CA PRO A 40 -13.96 0.84 -16.51
C PRO A 40 -13.93 -0.61 -16.05
N LEU A 41 -13.52 -1.55 -16.90
CA LEU A 41 -13.40 -2.97 -16.58
C LEU A 41 -12.35 -3.20 -15.50
N TRP A 42 -11.17 -2.59 -15.66
CA TRP A 42 -10.10 -2.66 -14.67
C TRP A 42 -10.53 -2.14 -13.29
N ARG A 43 -11.22 -1.01 -13.24
CA ARG A 43 -11.72 -0.42 -11.98
C ARG A 43 -12.79 -1.29 -11.33
N ALA A 44 -13.66 -1.91 -12.11
CA ALA A 44 -14.71 -2.80 -11.60
C ALA A 44 -14.16 -4.00 -10.83
N THR A 45 -12.92 -4.44 -11.10
CA THR A 45 -12.27 -5.57 -10.41
C THR A 45 -11.45 -5.15 -9.18
N GLU A 46 -11.39 -3.86 -8.83
CA GLU A 46 -10.52 -3.36 -7.76
C GLU A 46 -10.74 -4.07 -6.42
N ARG A 47 -12.02 -4.22 -6.02
CA ARG A 47 -12.36 -4.90 -4.77
C ARG A 47 -11.91 -6.37 -4.79
N ASP A 48 -12.22 -7.08 -5.87
CA ASP A 48 -11.87 -8.51 -6.01
C ASP A 48 -10.36 -8.73 -5.95
N ARG A 49 -9.59 -7.86 -6.62
CA ARG A 49 -8.12 -7.88 -6.58
C ARG A 49 -7.56 -7.53 -5.19
N SER A 50 -8.17 -6.55 -4.51
CA SER A 50 -7.70 -6.10 -3.19
C SER A 50 -8.05 -7.08 -2.07
N THR A 51 -9.04 -7.95 -2.26
CA THR A 51 -9.53 -8.87 -1.22
C THR A 51 -9.27 -10.34 -1.54
N GLY A 52 -8.36 -10.62 -2.49
CA GLY A 52 -7.92 -11.98 -2.79
C GLY A 52 -8.95 -12.86 -3.49
N VAL A 53 -10.06 -12.29 -3.98
CA VAL A 53 -11.05 -13.02 -4.77
C VAL A 53 -10.50 -13.39 -6.15
N LYS A 54 -9.71 -12.49 -6.74
CA LYS A 54 -9.03 -12.69 -8.04
C LYS A 54 -7.57 -12.28 -7.95
N SER A 55 -6.69 -13.07 -8.57
CA SER A 55 -5.29 -12.68 -8.80
C SER A 55 -5.18 -11.65 -9.94
N LEU A 56 -3.99 -11.08 -10.12
CA LEU A 56 -3.68 -10.24 -11.28
C LEU A 56 -3.90 -10.99 -12.59
N GLU A 57 -3.41 -12.23 -12.66
CA GLU A 57 -3.52 -13.09 -13.83
C GLU A 57 -4.98 -13.41 -14.16
N ASP A 58 -5.82 -13.71 -13.14
CA ASP A 58 -7.25 -13.96 -13.33
C ASP A 58 -7.94 -12.75 -13.98
N VAL A 59 -7.68 -11.57 -13.43
CA VAL A 59 -8.27 -10.33 -13.94
C VAL A 59 -7.76 -9.99 -15.33
N LEU A 60 -6.45 -10.09 -15.58
CA LEU A 60 -5.89 -9.83 -16.90
C LEU A 60 -6.47 -10.80 -17.94
N ALA A 61 -6.59 -12.08 -17.60
CA ALA A 61 -7.19 -13.08 -18.47
C ALA A 61 -8.66 -12.77 -18.79
N GLU A 62 -9.44 -12.34 -17.79
CA GLU A 62 -10.84 -11.94 -17.95
C GLU A 62 -10.95 -10.70 -18.87
N LEU A 63 -10.16 -9.66 -18.62
CA LEU A 63 -10.20 -8.42 -19.40
C LEU A 63 -9.77 -8.65 -20.84
N LEU A 64 -8.70 -9.42 -21.05
CA LEU A 64 -8.22 -9.76 -22.40
C LEU A 64 -9.26 -10.57 -23.19
N ARG A 65 -9.97 -11.52 -22.55
CA ARG A 65 -11.07 -12.24 -23.20
C ARG A 65 -12.25 -11.33 -23.54
N THR A 66 -12.64 -10.48 -22.60
CA THR A 66 -13.74 -9.52 -22.78
C THR A 66 -13.46 -8.55 -23.95
N SER A 67 -12.19 -8.21 -24.17
CA SER A 67 -11.76 -7.31 -25.24
C SER A 67 -11.36 -8.02 -26.53
N ASP A 68 -11.57 -9.34 -26.63
CA ASP A 68 -11.15 -10.18 -27.78
C ASP A 68 -9.64 -10.06 -28.09
N ARG A 69 -8.82 -10.00 -27.04
CA ARG A 69 -7.35 -9.85 -27.10
C ARG A 69 -6.60 -10.94 -26.34
N PHE A 70 -7.30 -12.01 -25.94
CA PHE A 70 -6.65 -13.03 -25.12
C PHE A 70 -5.56 -13.78 -25.90
N ASP A 71 -4.34 -13.65 -25.39
CA ASP A 71 -3.15 -14.40 -25.77
C ASP A 71 -2.37 -14.77 -24.51
N PRO A 72 -2.04 -16.04 -24.27
CA PRO A 72 -1.27 -16.47 -23.09
C PRO A 72 0.11 -15.76 -22.96
N ALA A 73 0.78 -15.47 -24.08
CA ALA A 73 2.07 -14.79 -24.06
C ALA A 73 1.90 -13.30 -23.67
N LEU A 74 0.87 -12.65 -24.18
CA LEU A 74 0.53 -11.27 -23.79
C LEU A 74 0.16 -11.19 -22.31
N LEU A 75 -0.67 -12.11 -21.81
CA LEU A 75 -1.03 -12.17 -20.39
C LEU A 75 0.22 -12.31 -19.51
N ALA A 76 1.10 -13.25 -19.84
CA ALA A 76 2.33 -13.48 -19.08
C ALA A 76 3.24 -12.23 -19.12
N HIS A 77 3.38 -11.59 -20.26
CA HIS A 77 4.13 -10.35 -20.44
C HIS A 77 3.59 -9.22 -19.53
N MET A 78 2.27 -9.00 -19.54
CA MET A 78 1.63 -7.95 -18.76
C MET A 78 1.78 -8.20 -17.26
N ALA A 79 1.57 -9.44 -16.79
CA ALA A 79 1.74 -9.82 -15.39
C ALA A 79 3.20 -9.65 -14.92
N GLN A 80 4.16 -10.10 -15.72
CA GLN A 80 5.59 -9.93 -15.45
C GLN A 80 5.98 -8.44 -15.37
N LYS A 81 5.51 -7.64 -16.32
CA LYS A 81 5.78 -6.19 -16.38
C LYS A 81 5.21 -5.47 -15.15
N ARG A 82 3.98 -5.81 -14.72
CA ARG A 82 3.39 -5.27 -13.49
C ARG A 82 4.23 -5.62 -12.26
N THR A 83 4.59 -6.89 -12.10
CA THR A 83 5.42 -7.34 -10.99
C THR A 83 6.78 -6.65 -10.98
N ALA A 84 7.40 -6.46 -12.14
CA ALA A 84 8.68 -5.76 -12.26
C ALA A 84 8.58 -4.29 -11.82
N THR A 85 7.50 -3.59 -12.16
CA THR A 85 7.30 -2.19 -11.74
C THR A 85 7.08 -2.08 -10.22
N VAL A 86 6.38 -3.03 -9.60
CA VAL A 86 6.25 -3.06 -8.13
C VAL A 86 7.61 -3.26 -7.46
N LYS A 87 8.43 -4.18 -7.98
CA LYS A 87 9.80 -4.39 -7.49
C LYS A 87 10.65 -3.13 -7.61
N ALA A 88 10.55 -2.43 -8.74
CA ALA A 88 11.31 -1.20 -8.99
C ALA A 88 10.97 -0.05 -8.01
N CYS A 89 9.82 -0.09 -7.33
CA CYS A 89 9.51 0.89 -6.28
C CYS A 89 10.53 0.86 -5.13
N PHE A 90 11.14 -0.30 -4.87
CA PHE A 90 12.14 -0.47 -3.81
C PHE A 90 13.51 0.12 -4.16
N ASP A 91 13.79 0.39 -5.44
CA ASP A 91 15.04 1.04 -5.89
C ASP A 91 15.02 2.56 -5.60
N HIS A 92 13.85 3.10 -5.23
CA HIS A 92 13.61 4.53 -5.05
C HIS A 92 13.10 4.90 -3.66
N LEU A 93 13.49 4.14 -2.64
CA LEU A 93 13.14 4.44 -1.25
C LEU A 93 13.60 5.84 -0.84
N HIS A 94 12.80 6.50 0.00
CA HIS A 94 13.29 7.67 0.70
C HIS A 94 14.47 7.23 1.61
N PRO A 95 15.60 7.97 1.60
CA PRO A 95 16.81 7.54 2.32
C PRO A 95 16.59 7.33 3.82
N ASP A 96 15.61 8.00 4.41
CA ASP A 96 15.31 7.91 5.82
C ASP A 96 14.36 6.76 6.21
N ILE A 97 13.79 6.00 5.28
CA ILE A 97 12.85 4.91 5.63
C ILE A 97 13.54 3.84 6.49
N LEU A 98 14.65 3.28 6.01
CA LEU A 98 15.36 2.25 6.78
C LEU A 98 15.95 2.79 8.09
N PRO A 99 16.57 3.99 8.14
CA PRO A 99 16.98 4.64 9.38
C PRO A 99 15.82 4.84 10.36
N LEU A 100 14.63 5.25 9.91
CA LEU A 100 13.44 5.38 10.75
C LEU A 100 13.07 4.03 11.38
N LEU A 101 12.92 2.96 10.56
CA LEU A 101 12.56 1.64 11.06
C LEU A 101 13.57 1.15 12.12
N ALA A 102 14.86 1.34 11.87
CA ALA A 102 15.91 1.01 12.82
C ALA A 102 15.80 1.82 14.13
N ALA A 103 15.51 3.13 14.04
CA ALA A 103 15.35 4.00 15.21
C ALA A 103 14.11 3.63 16.04
N LEU A 104 13.00 3.24 15.40
CA LEU A 104 11.80 2.76 16.06
C LEU A 104 12.06 1.43 16.80
N ARG A 105 12.74 0.50 16.15
CA ARG A 105 13.18 -0.77 16.74
C ARG A 105 14.10 -0.56 17.96
N ALA A 106 15.06 0.35 17.87
CA ALA A 106 15.97 0.69 18.96
C ALA A 106 15.24 1.25 20.19
N ARG A 107 14.05 1.84 20.01
CA ARG A 107 13.15 2.28 21.09
C ARG A 107 12.25 1.18 21.64
N GLY A 108 12.39 -0.05 21.15
CA GLY A 108 11.58 -1.20 21.58
C GLY A 108 10.15 -1.22 21.04
N LEU A 109 9.86 -0.42 19.99
CA LEU A 109 8.53 -0.36 19.40
C LEU A 109 8.29 -1.54 18.46
N LYS A 110 7.08 -2.08 18.48
CA LYS A 110 6.60 -3.06 17.51
C LYS A 110 6.26 -2.36 16.19
N LEU A 111 6.53 -3.02 15.07
CA LEU A 111 6.27 -2.46 13.75
C LEU A 111 5.24 -3.28 13.00
N GLY A 112 4.22 -2.62 12.45
CA GLY A 112 3.18 -3.23 11.65
C GLY A 112 3.03 -2.59 10.27
N ILE A 113 2.52 -3.39 9.32
CA ILE A 113 2.05 -2.92 8.01
C ILE A 113 0.56 -3.23 7.90
N ILE A 114 -0.21 -2.26 7.38
CA ILE A 114 -1.57 -2.46 6.87
C ILE A 114 -1.62 -1.88 5.46
N SER A 115 -1.74 -2.72 4.44
CA SER A 115 -1.75 -2.28 3.04
C SER A 115 -2.95 -2.81 2.28
N ASN A 116 -3.63 -1.93 1.53
CA ASN A 116 -4.48 -2.35 0.43
C ASN A 116 -3.56 -2.70 -0.73
N CYS A 117 -3.57 -3.96 -1.15
CA CYS A 117 -2.66 -4.46 -2.17
C CYS A 117 -3.29 -5.59 -2.98
N PHE A 118 -2.72 -5.85 -4.15
CA PHE A 118 -3.10 -6.93 -5.05
C PHE A 118 -2.17 -8.13 -4.88
N SER A 119 -2.42 -9.21 -5.63
CA SER A 119 -1.65 -10.47 -5.53
C SER A 119 -0.15 -10.28 -5.72
N GLU A 120 0.23 -9.59 -6.79
CA GLU A 120 1.63 -9.33 -7.15
C GLU A 120 2.33 -8.39 -6.15
N GLU A 121 1.59 -7.43 -5.62
CA GLU A 121 2.08 -6.49 -4.61
C GLU A 121 2.33 -7.23 -3.29
N ALA A 122 1.38 -8.07 -2.85
CA ALA A 122 1.54 -8.90 -1.65
C ALA A 122 2.75 -9.84 -1.78
N ALA A 123 2.90 -10.51 -2.93
CA ALA A 123 4.02 -11.41 -3.18
C ALA A 123 5.38 -10.67 -3.14
N VAL A 124 5.46 -9.47 -3.74
CA VAL A 124 6.68 -8.65 -3.71
C VAL A 124 6.98 -8.17 -2.29
N LEU A 125 5.97 -7.69 -1.55
CA LEU A 125 6.14 -7.22 -0.16
C LEU A 125 6.66 -8.34 0.76
N ARG A 126 6.15 -9.56 0.63
CA ARG A 126 6.61 -10.72 1.41
C ARG A 126 8.06 -11.10 1.15
N GLN A 127 8.59 -10.78 -0.02
CA GLN A 127 9.97 -11.06 -0.42
C GLN A 127 10.90 -9.85 -0.32
N SER A 128 10.37 -8.70 0.09
CA SER A 128 11.10 -7.43 0.12
C SER A 128 12.00 -7.30 1.35
N ILE A 129 12.85 -6.28 1.33
CA ILE A 129 13.68 -5.88 2.48
C ILE A 129 12.84 -5.47 3.70
N PHE A 130 11.54 -5.23 3.53
CA PHE A 130 10.64 -4.92 4.63
C PHE A 130 10.20 -6.15 5.42
N ALA A 131 10.09 -7.31 4.79
CA ALA A 131 9.57 -8.51 5.46
C ALA A 131 10.22 -8.80 6.82
N PRO A 132 11.58 -8.73 6.97
CA PRO A 132 12.22 -8.95 8.26
C PRO A 132 12.14 -7.74 9.23
N GLN A 133 11.65 -6.57 8.77
CA GLN A 133 11.58 -5.36 9.58
C GLN A 133 10.28 -5.23 10.37
N PHE A 134 9.25 -5.99 10.03
CA PHE A 134 7.92 -5.84 10.60
C PHE A 134 7.48 -7.08 11.38
N ASP A 135 6.88 -6.85 12.55
CA ASP A 135 6.33 -7.91 13.42
C ASP A 135 4.98 -8.40 12.91
N ALA A 136 4.26 -7.55 12.17
CA ALA A 136 2.99 -7.89 11.53
C ALA A 136 2.89 -7.24 10.14
N MET A 137 2.44 -8.02 9.16
CA MET A 137 2.11 -7.53 7.82
C MET A 137 0.69 -7.98 7.47
N CYS A 138 -0.23 -7.01 7.52
CA CYS A 138 -1.66 -7.20 7.23
C CYS A 138 -1.94 -6.73 5.81
N LEU A 139 -1.86 -7.65 4.87
CA LEU A 139 -2.03 -7.40 3.44
C LEU A 139 -3.47 -7.75 3.05
N SER A 140 -4.20 -6.81 2.47
CA SER A 140 -5.64 -6.96 2.19
C SER A 140 -5.95 -8.14 1.28
N TYR A 141 -5.10 -8.39 0.28
CA TYR A 141 -5.22 -9.54 -0.61
C TYR A 141 -5.24 -10.87 0.15
N GLU A 142 -4.39 -11.02 1.16
CA GLU A 142 -4.27 -12.26 1.94
C GLU A 142 -5.39 -12.41 2.98
N LEU A 143 -5.87 -11.28 3.52
CA LEU A 143 -6.85 -11.26 4.62
C LEU A 143 -8.30 -11.23 4.16
N GLY A 144 -8.56 -10.96 2.87
CA GLY A 144 -9.93 -10.82 2.37
C GLY A 144 -10.65 -9.56 2.84
N VAL A 145 -9.93 -8.63 3.48
CA VAL A 145 -10.46 -7.38 4.03
C VAL A 145 -9.50 -6.23 3.78
N MET A 146 -10.02 -5.04 3.45
CA MET A 146 -9.20 -3.89 3.05
C MET A 146 -9.56 -2.63 3.85
N LYS A 147 -8.62 -1.68 3.96
CA LYS A 147 -8.89 -0.33 4.49
C LYS A 147 -10.04 0.32 3.67
N PRO A 148 -10.96 1.05 4.30
CA PRO A 148 -10.98 1.51 5.68
C PRO A 148 -11.74 0.58 6.64
N ASP A 149 -11.97 -0.71 6.33
CA ASP A 149 -12.65 -1.64 7.21
C ASP A 149 -11.88 -1.79 8.54
N PRO A 150 -12.51 -1.58 9.70
CA PRO A 150 -11.85 -1.69 11.00
C PRO A 150 -11.29 -3.09 11.30
N ALA A 151 -11.74 -4.12 10.59
CA ALA A 151 -11.29 -5.49 10.81
C ALA A 151 -9.80 -5.66 10.51
N ILE A 152 -9.26 -5.03 9.45
CA ILE A 152 -7.84 -5.14 9.10
C ILE A 152 -6.94 -4.49 10.17
N TYR A 153 -7.37 -3.35 10.74
CA TYR A 153 -6.65 -2.68 11.84
C TYR A 153 -6.66 -3.52 13.11
N ARG A 154 -7.85 -4.05 13.50
CA ARG A 154 -7.97 -4.93 14.67
C ARG A 154 -7.14 -6.19 14.52
N HIS A 155 -7.04 -6.74 13.30
CA HIS A 155 -6.20 -7.88 13.02
C HIS A 155 -4.72 -7.55 13.26
N CYS A 156 -4.24 -6.41 12.75
CA CYS A 156 -2.87 -5.95 12.95
C CYS A 156 -2.56 -5.72 14.44
N MET A 157 -3.42 -4.99 15.15
CA MET A 157 -3.26 -4.75 16.58
C MET A 157 -3.21 -6.05 17.40
N LYS A 158 -4.05 -7.03 17.04
CA LYS A 158 -4.04 -8.35 17.67
C LYS A 158 -2.71 -9.09 17.44
N MET A 159 -2.18 -9.05 16.20
CA MET A 159 -0.86 -9.65 15.92
C MET A 159 0.26 -8.98 16.70
N LEU A 160 0.17 -7.66 16.86
CA LEU A 160 1.16 -6.88 17.62
C LEU A 160 0.93 -6.92 19.12
N ASP A 161 -0.19 -7.46 19.60
CA ASP A 161 -0.57 -7.46 21.02
C ASP A 161 -0.50 -6.05 21.63
N VAL A 162 -1.30 -5.13 21.07
CA VAL A 162 -1.39 -3.72 21.49
C VAL A 162 -2.85 -3.22 21.45
N ALA A 163 -3.15 -2.23 22.29
CA ALA A 163 -4.41 -1.50 22.29
C ALA A 163 -4.37 -0.35 21.27
N PRO A 164 -5.55 0.15 20.82
CA PRO A 164 -5.60 1.23 19.82
C PRO A 164 -4.87 2.51 20.24
N ASP A 165 -5.01 2.93 21.50
CA ASP A 165 -4.37 4.12 22.08
C ASP A 165 -2.85 3.96 22.31
N GLU A 166 -2.33 2.74 22.09
CA GLU A 166 -0.90 2.43 22.08
C GLU A 166 -0.30 2.41 20.67
N CYS A 167 -1.11 2.74 19.64
CA CYS A 167 -0.72 2.69 18.24
C CYS A 167 -0.59 4.09 17.61
N LEU A 168 0.49 4.28 16.87
CA LEU A 168 0.65 5.37 15.92
C LEU A 168 0.48 4.81 14.50
N PHE A 169 -0.52 5.29 13.75
CA PHE A 169 -0.74 4.91 12.36
C PHE A 169 -0.18 5.98 11.43
N ILE A 170 0.60 5.55 10.44
CA ILE A 170 1.25 6.41 9.44
C ILE A 170 0.77 6.00 8.07
N GLY A 171 0.22 6.94 7.30
CA GLY A 171 -0.21 6.71 5.93
C GLY A 171 -0.34 7.98 5.12
N ASP A 172 -0.44 7.88 3.81
CA ASP A 172 -0.57 9.01 2.89
C ASP A 172 -1.98 9.66 2.90
N GLY A 173 -2.95 8.98 3.52
CA GLY A 173 -4.36 9.41 3.60
C GLY A 173 -5.25 8.79 2.53
N GLY A 174 -4.74 7.89 1.71
CA GLY A 174 -5.53 7.10 0.77
C GLY A 174 -6.52 6.18 1.47
N SER A 175 -7.56 5.74 0.75
CA SER A 175 -8.56 4.78 1.25
C SER A 175 -9.23 5.17 2.58
N ARG A 176 -9.24 6.45 2.96
CA ARG A 176 -9.75 6.98 4.25
C ARG A 176 -9.12 6.29 5.47
N GLU A 177 -7.86 5.93 5.35
CA GLU A 177 -7.16 5.12 6.35
C GLU A 177 -6.89 5.87 7.65
N LEU A 178 -6.56 7.17 7.56
CA LEU A 178 -6.28 8.01 8.73
C LEU A 178 -7.56 8.21 9.58
N GLU A 179 -8.71 8.42 8.92
CA GLU A 179 -10.01 8.52 9.60
C GLU A 179 -10.37 7.21 10.29
N ALA A 180 -10.11 6.07 9.61
CA ALA A 180 -10.41 4.77 10.19
C ALA A 180 -9.53 4.48 11.40
N ALA A 181 -8.23 4.78 11.34
CA ALA A 181 -7.31 4.65 12.46
C ALA A 181 -7.74 5.53 13.64
N ARG A 182 -8.00 6.83 13.38
CA ARG A 182 -8.47 7.78 14.42
C ARG A 182 -9.80 7.35 15.05
N LYS A 183 -10.75 6.85 14.25
CA LYS A 183 -12.04 6.34 14.75
C LYS A 183 -11.90 5.13 15.66
N LEU A 184 -10.85 4.34 15.48
CA LEU A 184 -10.53 3.20 16.34
C LEU A 184 -9.80 3.60 17.63
N GLY A 185 -9.37 4.86 17.78
CA GLY A 185 -8.64 5.37 18.94
C GLY A 185 -7.13 5.39 18.77
N MET A 186 -6.61 5.17 17.57
CA MET A 186 -5.19 5.32 17.27
C MET A 186 -4.83 6.80 17.09
N THR A 187 -3.60 7.17 17.40
CA THR A 187 -3.00 8.39 16.86
C THR A 187 -2.73 8.18 15.38
N ALA A 188 -3.08 9.14 14.52
CA ALA A 188 -2.88 9.04 13.07
C ALA A 188 -2.12 10.27 12.57
N VAL A 189 -1.09 10.03 11.76
CA VAL A 189 -0.22 11.06 11.16
C VAL A 189 -0.16 10.83 9.65
N GLN A 190 -0.31 11.90 8.88
CA GLN A 190 -0.17 11.83 7.43
C GLN A 190 1.28 11.89 7.01
N ALA A 191 1.71 10.92 6.23
CA ALA A 191 2.97 10.90 5.51
C ALA A 191 2.85 11.76 4.25
N VAL A 192 3.59 12.86 4.15
CA VAL A 192 3.51 13.74 2.97
C VAL A 192 4.78 13.75 2.13
N TRP A 193 5.85 13.06 2.52
CA TRP A 193 7.17 13.07 1.85
C TRP A 193 7.20 12.49 0.43
N TYR A 194 6.20 11.70 0.04
CA TYR A 194 6.04 11.23 -1.33
C TYR A 194 4.93 11.96 -2.09
N LEU A 195 4.09 12.75 -1.41
CA LEU A 195 2.97 13.42 -2.06
C LEU A 195 3.46 14.50 -3.04
N ARG A 196 2.88 14.52 -4.21
CA ARG A 196 3.15 15.52 -5.26
C ARG A 196 1.84 16.02 -5.84
N PRO A 197 1.52 17.32 -5.69
CA PRO A 197 0.29 17.91 -6.23
C PRO A 197 0.09 17.58 -7.72
N GLY A 198 -1.11 17.12 -8.08
CA GLY A 198 -1.48 16.75 -9.45
C GLY A 198 -0.84 15.45 -9.98
N VAL A 199 -0.03 14.76 -9.17
CA VAL A 199 0.63 13.49 -9.55
C VAL A 199 0.16 12.34 -8.68
N THR A 200 0.28 12.47 -7.36
CA THR A 200 -0.18 11.45 -6.42
C THR A 200 -1.68 11.57 -6.16
N PRO A 201 -2.40 10.45 -5.91
CA PRO A 201 -3.84 10.46 -5.64
C PRO A 201 -4.19 11.23 -4.36
N SER A 202 -3.41 11.04 -3.31
CA SER A 202 -3.59 11.73 -2.04
C SER A 202 -2.98 13.12 -2.06
N GLN A 203 -3.53 14.01 -1.24
CA GLN A 203 -3.07 15.38 -1.07
C GLN A 203 -2.85 15.68 0.42
N PRO A 204 -2.00 16.66 0.78
CA PRO A 204 -1.84 17.10 2.16
C PRO A 204 -3.18 17.54 2.77
N ARG A 205 -3.40 17.18 4.03
CA ARG A 205 -4.65 17.38 4.77
C ARG A 205 -4.41 18.20 6.03
N GLU A 206 -5.24 19.22 6.26
CA GLU A 206 -5.13 20.10 7.42
C GLU A 206 -5.70 19.48 8.70
N ASP A 207 -6.57 18.46 8.58
CA ASP A 207 -7.26 17.82 9.70
C ASP A 207 -6.47 16.67 10.36
N PHE A 208 -5.23 16.41 9.88
CA PHE A 208 -4.28 15.48 10.47
C PHE A 208 -2.90 16.12 10.65
N PRO A 209 -2.16 15.75 11.72
CA PRO A 209 -0.74 16.04 11.81
C PRO A 209 -0.01 15.49 10.58
N GLN A 210 0.99 16.23 10.08
CA GLN A 210 1.75 15.86 8.90
C GLN A 210 3.23 15.67 9.23
N ALA A 211 3.80 14.56 8.77
CA ALA A 211 5.24 14.34 8.76
C ALA A 211 5.79 14.66 7.37
N GLN A 212 6.71 15.63 7.29
CA GLN A 212 7.32 16.10 6.04
C GLN A 212 8.45 15.18 5.59
N THR A 213 9.11 14.52 6.54
CA THR A 213 10.14 13.51 6.34
C THR A 213 9.82 12.26 7.17
N PRO A 214 10.34 11.08 6.80
CA PRO A 214 10.16 9.90 7.64
C PRO A 214 10.66 10.09 9.07
N MET A 215 11.74 10.82 9.27
CA MET A 215 12.33 11.03 10.61
C MET A 215 11.46 11.90 11.53
N ASP A 216 10.55 12.71 10.98
CA ASP A 216 9.62 13.52 11.80
C ASP A 216 8.71 12.65 12.68
N ILE A 217 8.44 11.41 12.26
CA ILE A 217 7.68 10.43 13.04
C ILE A 217 8.22 10.22 14.45
N LEU A 218 9.53 10.37 14.63
CA LEU A 218 10.17 10.23 15.95
C LEU A 218 9.74 11.31 16.96
N ASN A 219 9.22 12.44 16.47
CA ASN A 219 8.71 13.54 17.31
C ASN A 219 7.30 13.23 17.81
N ASP A 220 6.50 12.49 17.05
CA ASP A 220 5.11 12.13 17.38
C ASP A 220 5.01 10.99 18.40
N LEU A 221 6.14 10.39 18.79
CA LEU A 221 6.20 9.32 19.78
C LEU A 221 6.25 9.82 21.24
N ASN A 222 6.57 11.09 21.42
CA ASN A 222 6.61 11.72 22.75
C ASN A 222 5.31 12.48 22.95
N PRO A 223 4.44 12.07 23.89
CA PRO A 223 3.25 12.81 24.26
C PRO A 223 3.58 14.11 24.96
#